data_cd3c6e03b5856e58e32f731dd990bbab
#
_entry.id   cd3c6e03b5856e58e32f731dd990bbab
#
_cell.length_a   1.000
_cell.length_b   1.000
_cell.length_c   1.000
_cell.angle_alpha   90.00
_cell.angle_beta   90.00
_cell.angle_gamma   90.00
#
_symmetry.space_group_name_H-M   'P 1'
#
loop_
_entity.id
_entity.type
_entity.pdbx_description
1 polymer ?
#
loop_
_entity_poly.entity_id
_entity_poly.type
_entity_poly.pdbx_seq_one_letter_code
_entity_poly.pdbx_strand_id
1 'polypeptide(L)'
;TRRDPRLEPPFSFAERPLRRINTNISTELEAVVNTALQYNPADRFPSATVMKDALMNVARKTGSLSKITSALPVSSGGVKPLWSFKCEDEIRSTPVLHQGTIFIGCYDNNLYSINAADGQFQWKYAAEGGIVSRPLVFDNNVFFGSEDQRLHVVSVRTGKVVWTYYTEGKIYSSPRVAEGHIFFGSDDQD
;
A
#
# COMPACT_ATOMS: atom_id res chain seq x y z
N THR A 1 -14.70 -2.01 -17.16
CA THR A 1 -15.14 -0.98 -18.08
C THR A 1 -14.01 0.04 -18.26
N ARG A 2 -13.42 0.13 -19.47
CA ARG A 2 -12.28 1.04 -19.73
C ARG A 2 -12.73 2.45 -20.13
N ARG A 3 -13.90 2.93 -19.69
CA ARG A 3 -14.40 4.26 -20.01
C ARG A 3 -14.32 5.18 -18.80
N ASP A 4 -13.90 6.41 -19.03
CA ASP A 4 -13.80 7.44 -18.00
C ASP A 4 -15.21 7.97 -17.68
N PRO A 5 -15.68 7.82 -16.42
CA PRO A 5 -17.02 8.27 -16.02
C PRO A 5 -17.20 9.80 -16.05
N ARG A 6 -16.14 10.57 -16.20
CA ARG A 6 -16.19 12.03 -16.27
C ARG A 6 -16.60 12.56 -17.64
N LEU A 7 -16.56 11.71 -18.67
CA LEU A 7 -16.77 12.13 -20.06
C LEU A 7 -18.20 11.92 -20.59
N GLU A 8 -19.06 11.23 -19.85
CA GLU A 8 -20.44 10.91 -20.29
C GLU A 8 -21.44 11.07 -19.13
N PRO A 9 -22.10 12.22 -18.95
CA PRO A 9 -23.19 12.41 -18.01
C PRO A 9 -24.58 12.08 -18.62
N PRO A 10 -25.62 11.80 -17.80
CA PRO A 10 -25.60 11.36 -16.40
C PRO A 10 -25.44 9.84 -16.29
N PHE A 11 -24.62 9.42 -15.33
CA PHE A 11 -24.39 7.99 -15.08
C PHE A 11 -25.54 7.35 -14.32
N SER A 12 -26.36 6.59 -15.01
CA SER A 12 -27.13 5.51 -14.39
C SER A 12 -26.46 4.17 -14.74
N PHE A 13 -25.83 3.52 -13.76
CA PHE A 13 -25.28 2.18 -13.96
C PHE A 13 -26.37 1.16 -14.31
N ALA A 14 -27.64 1.45 -14.02
CA ALA A 14 -28.79 0.65 -14.40
C ALA A 14 -28.95 0.56 -15.91
N GLU A 15 -28.55 1.59 -16.67
CA GLU A 15 -28.66 1.60 -18.14
C GLU A 15 -27.55 0.79 -18.80
N ARG A 16 -26.53 0.39 -18.08
CA ARG A 16 -25.38 -0.38 -18.59
C ARG A 16 -25.08 -1.58 -17.69
N PRO A 17 -25.88 -2.66 -17.76
CA PRO A 17 -25.69 -3.86 -16.95
C PRO A 17 -24.27 -4.40 -17.12
N LEU A 18 -23.59 -4.70 -16.01
CA LEU A 18 -22.21 -5.21 -16.02
C LEU A 18 -22.09 -6.52 -16.81
N ARG A 19 -23.11 -7.36 -16.73
CA ARG A 19 -23.18 -8.64 -17.43
C ARG A 19 -23.29 -8.49 -18.95
N ARG A 20 -23.75 -7.34 -19.46
CA ARG A 20 -23.74 -7.06 -20.90
C ARG A 20 -22.33 -6.84 -21.44
N ILE A 21 -21.40 -6.39 -20.58
CA ILE A 21 -20.01 -6.14 -20.94
C ILE A 21 -19.14 -7.36 -20.60
N ASN A 22 -19.44 -8.05 -19.50
CA ASN A 22 -18.73 -9.24 -19.06
C ASN A 22 -19.73 -10.30 -18.56
N THR A 23 -19.96 -11.31 -19.38
CA THR A 23 -20.91 -12.40 -19.11
C THR A 23 -20.48 -13.32 -17.97
N ASN A 24 -19.22 -13.26 -17.53
CA ASN A 24 -18.70 -14.06 -16.41
C ASN A 24 -19.10 -13.50 -15.04
N ILE A 25 -19.70 -12.31 -14.99
CA ILE A 25 -20.19 -11.72 -13.74
C ILE A 25 -21.52 -12.39 -13.36
N SER A 26 -21.61 -12.91 -12.11
CA SER A 26 -22.85 -13.48 -11.61
C SER A 26 -23.91 -12.39 -11.38
N THR A 27 -25.19 -12.78 -11.45
CA THR A 27 -26.35 -11.90 -11.17
C THR A 27 -26.29 -11.32 -9.76
N GLU A 28 -25.83 -12.11 -8.80
CA GLU A 28 -25.73 -11.69 -7.42
C GLU A 28 -24.61 -10.64 -7.23
N LEU A 29 -23.47 -10.80 -7.93
CA LEU A 29 -22.39 -9.81 -7.86
C LEU A 29 -22.82 -8.50 -8.53
N GLU A 30 -23.52 -8.58 -9.66
CA GLU A 30 -24.08 -7.40 -10.33
C GLU A 30 -25.07 -6.66 -9.41
N ALA A 31 -25.92 -7.39 -8.68
CA ALA A 31 -26.85 -6.78 -7.72
C ALA A 31 -26.12 -6.03 -6.60
N VAL A 32 -25.06 -6.62 -6.02
CA VAL A 32 -24.26 -5.97 -4.98
C VAL A 32 -23.62 -4.69 -5.52
N VAL A 33 -23.03 -4.73 -6.70
CA VAL A 33 -22.42 -3.55 -7.34
C VAL A 33 -23.46 -2.46 -7.60
N ASN A 34 -24.63 -2.83 -8.13
CA ASN A 34 -25.72 -1.88 -8.42
C ASN A 34 -26.23 -1.21 -7.14
N THR A 35 -26.37 -1.95 -6.04
CA THR A 35 -26.74 -1.37 -4.74
C THR A 35 -25.67 -0.39 -4.24
N ALA A 36 -24.39 -0.73 -4.35
CA ALA A 36 -23.30 0.15 -3.93
C ALA A 36 -23.23 1.44 -4.73
N LEU A 37 -23.68 1.41 -5.98
CA LEU A 37 -23.63 2.51 -6.93
C LEU A 37 -24.96 3.25 -7.09
N GLN A 38 -25.95 3.04 -6.22
CA GLN A 38 -27.20 3.79 -6.23
C GLN A 38 -26.94 5.29 -6.13
N TYR A 39 -27.72 6.07 -6.89
CA TYR A 39 -27.57 7.53 -6.90
C TYR A 39 -27.85 8.14 -5.52
N ASN A 40 -28.96 7.72 -4.91
CA ASN A 40 -29.33 8.17 -3.58
C ASN A 40 -28.51 7.38 -2.53
N PRO A 41 -27.75 8.06 -1.64
CA PRO A 41 -26.99 7.39 -0.58
C PRO A 41 -27.83 6.50 0.36
N ALA A 42 -29.12 6.84 0.56
CA ALA A 42 -30.03 6.06 1.40
C ALA A 42 -30.35 4.67 0.82
N ASP A 43 -30.21 4.51 -0.49
CA ASP A 43 -30.46 3.25 -1.20
C ASP A 43 -29.19 2.39 -1.31
N ARG A 44 -28.08 2.86 -0.80
CA ARG A 44 -26.81 2.13 -0.75
C ARG A 44 -26.76 1.24 0.50
N PHE A 45 -25.70 0.46 0.61
CA PHE A 45 -25.41 -0.28 1.85
C PHE A 45 -25.24 0.69 3.02
N PRO A 46 -25.89 0.43 4.17
CA PRO A 46 -25.83 1.31 5.34
C PRO A 46 -24.44 1.34 5.99
N SER A 47 -23.59 0.36 5.71
CA SER A 47 -22.20 0.32 6.18
C SER A 47 -21.33 -0.57 5.29
N ALA A 48 -20.02 -0.36 5.39
CA ALA A 48 -19.03 -1.22 4.72
C ALA A 48 -19.12 -2.69 5.20
N THR A 49 -19.52 -2.92 6.43
CA THR A 49 -19.72 -4.26 6.99
C THR A 49 -20.83 -5.00 6.27
N VAL A 50 -21.99 -4.35 6.08
CA VAL A 50 -23.13 -4.96 5.35
C VAL A 50 -22.77 -5.23 3.89
N MET A 51 -22.04 -4.34 3.24
CA MET A 51 -21.55 -4.56 1.88
C MET A 51 -20.58 -5.74 1.82
N LYS A 52 -19.65 -5.84 2.77
CA LYS A 52 -18.71 -6.97 2.89
C LYS A 52 -19.46 -8.28 3.03
N ASP A 53 -20.49 -8.34 3.90
CA ASP A 53 -21.26 -9.57 4.12
C ASP A 53 -22.03 -9.99 2.88
N ALA A 54 -22.58 -9.02 2.13
CA ALA A 54 -23.20 -9.27 0.84
C ALA A 54 -22.22 -9.86 -0.17
N LEU A 55 -21.00 -9.30 -0.30
CA LEU A 55 -19.94 -9.83 -1.16
C LEU A 55 -19.51 -11.23 -0.74
N MET A 56 -19.36 -11.47 0.56
CA MET A 56 -18.99 -12.79 1.08
C MET A 56 -20.04 -13.85 0.78
N ASN A 57 -21.33 -13.47 0.84
CA ASN A 57 -22.43 -14.38 0.48
C ASN A 57 -22.41 -14.72 -1.03
N VAL A 58 -22.12 -13.74 -1.90
CA VAL A 58 -21.95 -14.00 -3.34
C VAL A 58 -20.77 -14.96 -3.56
N ALA A 59 -19.62 -14.70 -2.93
CA ALA A 59 -18.44 -15.52 -3.06
C ALA A 59 -18.64 -16.97 -2.60
N ARG A 60 -19.47 -17.20 -1.55
CA ARG A 60 -19.88 -18.55 -1.10
C ARG A 60 -20.75 -19.24 -2.13
N LYS A 61 -21.78 -18.54 -2.67
CA LYS A 61 -22.73 -19.11 -3.65
C LYS A 61 -22.06 -19.46 -4.97
N THR A 62 -21.10 -18.65 -5.43
CA THR A 62 -20.39 -18.85 -6.70
C THR A 62 -19.21 -19.82 -6.60
N GLY A 63 -18.93 -20.36 -5.41
CA GLY A 63 -17.75 -21.21 -5.19
C GLY A 63 -16.41 -20.48 -5.32
N SER A 64 -16.44 -19.16 -5.47
CA SER A 64 -15.22 -18.36 -5.64
C SER A 64 -14.36 -18.35 -4.37
N LEU A 65 -14.98 -18.54 -3.20
CA LEU A 65 -14.27 -18.68 -1.93
C LEU A 65 -13.38 -19.91 -1.88
N SER A 66 -13.80 -21.05 -2.47
CA SER A 66 -12.99 -22.25 -2.50
C SER A 66 -11.74 -22.11 -3.38
N LYS A 67 -11.80 -21.26 -4.41
CA LYS A 67 -10.65 -20.94 -5.27
C LYS A 67 -9.68 -19.95 -4.59
N ILE A 68 -10.19 -19.03 -3.78
CA ILE A 68 -9.39 -18.06 -3.03
C ILE A 68 -8.78 -18.72 -1.79
N THR A 69 -9.54 -19.57 -1.08
CA THR A 69 -9.02 -20.29 0.09
C THR A 69 -8.06 -21.42 -0.27
N SER A 70 -8.12 -21.98 -1.49
CA SER A 70 -7.10 -22.93 -1.94
C SER A 70 -5.79 -22.27 -2.38
N ALA A 71 -5.81 -20.95 -2.64
CA ALA A 71 -4.61 -20.17 -2.98
C ALA A 71 -3.93 -19.54 -1.75
N LEU A 72 -4.64 -19.47 -0.62
CA LEU A 72 -4.08 -19.03 0.66
C LEU A 72 -4.48 -20.08 1.70
N PRO A 73 -3.55 -20.81 2.32
CA PRO A 73 -3.87 -21.66 3.46
C PRO A 73 -4.27 -20.75 4.64
N VAL A 74 -5.54 -20.37 4.69
CA VAL A 74 -6.12 -19.78 5.90
C VAL A 74 -6.40 -20.94 6.84
N SER A 75 -5.36 -21.38 7.53
CA SER A 75 -5.55 -22.17 8.74
C SER A 75 -6.31 -21.29 9.72
N SER A 76 -7.32 -21.83 10.38
CA SER A 76 -8.07 -21.23 11.47
C SER A 76 -7.22 -21.01 12.74
N GLY A 77 -5.93 -21.23 12.69
CA GLY A 77 -4.92 -20.74 13.61
C GLY A 77 -4.40 -19.42 13.08
N GLY A 78 -4.57 -18.33 13.79
CA GLY A 78 -4.07 -17.00 13.39
C GLY A 78 -2.63 -17.08 12.92
N VAL A 79 -2.30 -16.30 11.90
CA VAL A 79 -0.92 -16.19 11.39
C VAL A 79 -0.02 -15.84 12.58
N LYS A 80 0.83 -16.78 12.99
CA LYS A 80 1.81 -16.51 14.03
C LYS A 80 2.99 -15.79 13.40
N PRO A 81 3.44 -14.67 13.97
CA PRO A 81 4.64 -14.02 13.48
C PRO A 81 5.83 -14.97 13.65
N LEU A 82 6.70 -15.06 12.64
CA LEU A 82 7.96 -15.79 12.75
C LEU A 82 8.90 -15.10 13.73
N TRP A 83 8.86 -13.77 13.73
CA TRP A 83 9.61 -12.91 14.62
C TRP A 83 8.89 -11.56 14.75
N SER A 84 9.31 -10.74 15.69
CA SER A 84 8.87 -9.35 15.82
C SER A 84 10.07 -8.46 16.13
N PHE A 85 10.05 -7.26 15.56
CA PHE A 85 11.04 -6.22 15.83
C PHE A 85 10.31 -5.00 16.38
N LYS A 86 10.84 -4.41 17.46
CA LYS A 86 10.22 -3.25 18.11
C LYS A 86 11.04 -2.00 17.80
N CYS A 87 10.40 -1.01 17.18
CA CYS A 87 10.91 0.37 17.06
C CYS A 87 10.55 1.20 18.30
N GLU A 88 11.14 2.37 18.44
CA GLU A 88 10.93 3.23 19.62
C GLU A 88 9.64 4.07 19.49
N ASP A 89 9.09 4.22 18.25
CA ASP A 89 7.87 4.97 17.98
C ASP A 89 7.02 4.29 16.90
N GLU A 90 5.98 4.95 16.41
CA GLU A 90 5.04 4.45 15.41
C GLU A 90 5.72 4.16 14.07
N ILE A 91 5.34 3.05 13.45
CA ILE A 91 5.73 2.72 12.09
C ILE A 91 4.61 3.16 11.16
N ARG A 92 4.84 4.23 10.39
CA ARG A 92 3.92 4.73 9.35
C ARG A 92 4.42 4.44 7.94
N SER A 93 5.68 4.08 7.81
CA SER A 93 6.32 3.71 6.55
C SER A 93 5.89 2.30 6.10
N THR A 94 5.98 2.04 4.79
CA THR A 94 5.79 0.70 4.22
C THR A 94 7.15 0.00 4.12
N PRO A 95 7.32 -1.22 4.66
CA PRO A 95 8.59 -1.94 4.57
C PRO A 95 8.93 -2.32 3.13
N VAL A 96 10.22 -2.41 2.85
CA VAL A 96 10.76 -2.90 1.57
C VAL A 96 11.70 -4.08 1.85
N LEU A 97 11.44 -5.20 1.17
CA LEU A 97 12.32 -6.36 1.19
C LEU A 97 13.27 -6.31 0.00
N HIS A 98 14.57 -6.41 0.25
CA HIS A 98 15.60 -6.51 -0.76
C HIS A 98 16.70 -7.48 -0.31
N GLN A 99 16.98 -8.52 -1.09
CA GLN A 99 18.03 -9.50 -0.86
C GLN A 99 18.09 -10.03 0.59
N GLY A 100 16.92 -10.40 1.16
CA GLY A 100 16.83 -10.93 2.52
C GLY A 100 16.93 -9.90 3.65
N THR A 101 16.96 -8.61 3.32
CA THR A 101 16.96 -7.48 4.26
C THR A 101 15.67 -6.68 4.13
N ILE A 102 15.07 -6.32 5.26
CA ILE A 102 13.94 -5.42 5.33
C ILE A 102 14.43 -4.03 5.72
N PHE A 103 14.01 -3.02 4.92
CA PHE A 103 14.21 -1.61 5.23
C PHE A 103 12.87 -0.99 5.60
N ILE A 104 12.82 -0.27 6.73
CA ILE A 104 11.61 0.36 7.22
C ILE A 104 11.91 1.66 7.94
N GLY A 105 11.19 2.73 7.57
CA GLY A 105 11.23 4.01 8.27
C GLY A 105 10.31 3.98 9.51
N CYS A 106 10.68 4.72 10.53
CA CYS A 106 9.92 4.88 11.75
C CYS A 106 9.79 6.36 12.14
N TYR A 107 8.78 6.67 12.93
CA TYR A 107 8.55 8.04 13.41
C TYR A 107 9.55 8.48 14.48
N ASP A 108 10.33 7.53 15.01
CA ASP A 108 11.49 7.77 15.88
C ASP A 108 12.72 8.33 15.12
N ASN A 109 12.51 8.82 13.90
CA ASN A 109 13.53 9.39 13.01
C ASN A 109 14.53 8.39 12.45
N ASN A 110 14.34 7.08 12.62
CA ASN A 110 15.29 6.08 12.16
C ASN A 110 14.77 5.30 10.95
N LEU A 111 15.67 5.07 9.99
CA LEU A 111 15.54 4.00 9.01
C LEU A 111 16.25 2.76 9.59
N TYR A 112 15.51 1.67 9.71
CA TYR A 112 16.02 0.40 10.20
C TYR A 112 16.30 -0.57 9.08
N SER A 113 17.38 -1.33 9.22
CA SER A 113 17.72 -2.50 8.42
C SER A 113 17.66 -3.74 9.30
N ILE A 114 16.85 -4.72 8.87
CA ILE A 114 16.49 -5.89 9.66
C ILE A 114 16.66 -7.13 8.78
N ASN A 115 17.23 -8.20 9.31
CA ASN A 115 17.27 -9.47 8.62
C ASN A 115 15.85 -10.06 8.49
N ALA A 116 15.44 -10.36 7.25
CA ALA A 116 14.08 -10.85 6.97
C ALA A 116 13.82 -12.26 7.51
N ALA A 117 14.83 -13.09 7.70
CA ALA A 117 14.65 -14.48 8.12
C ALA A 117 14.37 -14.61 9.62
N ASP A 118 15.01 -13.79 10.45
CA ASP A 118 14.98 -13.93 11.90
C ASP A 118 14.67 -12.64 12.68
N GLY A 119 14.50 -11.51 11.97
CA GLY A 119 14.18 -10.23 12.59
C GLY A 119 15.36 -9.57 13.31
N GLN A 120 16.59 -10.07 13.12
CA GLN A 120 17.75 -9.47 13.76
C GLN A 120 18.08 -8.10 13.20
N PHE A 121 18.37 -7.17 14.10
CA PHE A 121 18.84 -5.83 13.78
C PHE A 121 20.21 -5.90 13.07
N GLN A 122 20.34 -5.16 11.97
CA GLN A 122 21.59 -5.04 11.23
C GLN A 122 22.24 -3.67 11.44
N TRP A 123 21.51 -2.61 11.10
CA TRP A 123 21.92 -1.23 11.30
C TRP A 123 20.69 -0.29 11.32
N LYS A 124 20.89 0.92 11.82
CA LYS A 124 19.94 2.02 11.66
C LYS A 124 20.66 3.29 11.22
N TYR A 125 19.93 4.12 10.49
CA TYR A 125 20.34 5.47 10.12
C TYR A 125 19.39 6.47 10.77
N ALA A 126 19.94 7.46 11.49
CA ALA A 126 19.16 8.51 12.13
C ALA A 126 19.05 9.73 11.21
N ALA A 127 17.81 10.09 10.84
CA ALA A 127 17.44 11.38 10.27
C ALA A 127 17.10 12.37 11.40
N GLU A 128 16.80 13.62 11.05
CA GLU A 128 16.39 14.65 12.03
C GLU A 128 14.85 14.79 12.12
N GLY A 129 14.10 13.98 11.37
CA GLY A 129 12.62 13.96 11.35
C GLY A 129 12.05 12.59 11.05
N GLY A 130 10.76 12.41 11.32
CA GLY A 130 10.05 11.15 11.11
C GLY A 130 10.15 10.62 9.69
N ILE A 131 10.32 9.31 9.52
CA ILE A 131 10.43 8.65 8.22
C ILE A 131 9.13 7.92 7.92
N VAL A 132 8.27 8.56 7.13
CA VAL A 132 6.94 8.06 6.75
C VAL A 132 6.94 7.49 5.33
N SER A 133 7.81 8.00 4.48
CA SER A 133 7.95 7.55 3.09
C SER A 133 8.33 6.07 3.02
N ARG A 134 7.84 5.37 2.00
CA ARG A 134 8.31 4.02 1.70
C ARG A 134 9.73 4.10 1.14
N PRO A 135 10.72 3.40 1.72
CA PRO A 135 12.06 3.34 1.16
C PRO A 135 12.07 2.73 -0.25
N LEU A 136 12.99 3.18 -1.08
CA LEU A 136 13.30 2.59 -2.38
C LEU A 136 14.72 2.05 -2.35
N VAL A 137 14.93 0.81 -2.77
CA VAL A 137 16.28 0.27 -2.96
C VAL A 137 16.61 0.29 -4.45
N PHE A 138 17.70 0.96 -4.79
CA PHE A 138 18.22 1.03 -6.15
C PHE A 138 19.74 1.20 -6.10
N ASP A 139 20.46 0.48 -6.96
CA ASP A 139 21.93 0.55 -7.12
C ASP A 139 22.70 0.54 -5.78
N ASN A 140 22.46 -0.48 -4.94
CA ASN A 140 23.06 -0.66 -3.62
C ASN A 140 22.81 0.48 -2.61
N ASN A 141 21.85 1.35 -2.89
CA ASN A 141 21.47 2.46 -2.03
C ASN A 141 19.98 2.38 -1.64
N VAL A 142 19.67 2.91 -0.47
CA VAL A 142 18.30 3.08 0.01
C VAL A 142 17.97 4.57 -0.03
N PHE A 143 16.90 4.92 -0.73
CA PHE A 143 16.38 6.27 -0.90
C PHE A 143 15.11 6.42 -0.07
N PHE A 144 14.97 7.48 0.69
CA PHE A 144 13.77 7.77 1.46
C PHE A 144 13.64 9.25 1.78
N GLY A 145 12.39 9.73 1.86
CA GLY A 145 12.07 11.07 2.32
C GLY A 145 11.85 11.11 3.83
N SER A 146 12.11 12.26 4.44
CA SER A 146 11.92 12.49 5.87
C SER A 146 11.20 13.82 6.14
N GLU A 147 10.62 13.96 7.32
CA GLU A 147 10.03 15.20 7.80
C GLU A 147 11.09 16.28 8.11
N ASP A 148 12.37 15.94 8.06
CA ASP A 148 13.47 16.90 8.16
C ASP A 148 13.76 17.65 6.86
N GLN A 149 12.83 17.55 5.88
CA GLN A 149 12.94 18.26 4.60
C GLN A 149 14.07 17.74 3.70
N ARG A 150 14.45 16.47 3.86
CA ARG A 150 15.56 15.88 3.08
C ARG A 150 15.14 14.57 2.43
N LEU A 151 15.58 14.40 1.19
CA LEU A 151 15.72 13.09 0.59
C LEU A 151 17.08 12.53 1.02
N HIS A 152 17.06 11.42 1.71
CA HIS A 152 18.27 10.72 2.16
C HIS A 152 18.62 9.57 1.24
N VAL A 153 19.90 9.38 1.02
CA VAL A 153 20.45 8.23 0.31
C VAL A 153 21.54 7.60 1.17
N VAL A 154 21.32 6.35 1.55
CA VAL A 154 22.24 5.60 2.41
C VAL A 154 22.62 4.27 1.76
N SER A 155 23.80 3.77 2.09
CA SER A 155 24.28 2.47 1.61
C SER A 155 23.44 1.32 2.17
N VAL A 156 22.94 0.43 1.31
CA VAL A 156 22.22 -0.81 1.68
C VAL A 156 23.02 -1.62 2.71
N ARG A 157 24.33 -1.73 2.53
CA ARG A 157 25.19 -2.59 3.34
C ARG A 157 25.52 -2.02 4.72
N THR A 158 25.70 -0.71 4.83
CA THR A 158 26.29 -0.10 6.02
C THR A 158 25.39 0.92 6.71
N GLY A 159 24.31 1.36 6.07
CA GLY A 159 23.47 2.46 6.55
C GLY A 159 24.18 3.83 6.58
N LYS A 160 25.41 3.93 6.08
CA LYS A 160 26.12 5.22 6.01
C LYS A 160 25.52 6.08 4.92
N VAL A 161 25.42 7.38 5.20
CA VAL A 161 24.97 8.37 4.24
C VAL A 161 25.89 8.39 3.01
N VAL A 162 25.28 8.40 1.82
CA VAL A 162 25.95 8.59 0.54
C VAL A 162 25.82 10.05 0.13
N TRP A 163 24.59 10.56 0.15
CA TRP A 163 24.28 11.99 -0.04
C TRP A 163 22.85 12.30 0.47
N THR A 164 22.56 13.58 0.58
CA THR A 164 21.22 14.10 0.90
C THR A 164 20.87 15.24 -0.06
N TYR A 165 19.58 15.41 -0.34
CA TYR A 165 19.05 16.53 -1.08
C TYR A 165 18.05 17.29 -0.19
N TYR A 166 18.13 18.63 -0.17
CA TYR A 166 17.31 19.49 0.67
C TYR A 166 16.13 20.04 -0.12
N THR A 167 14.97 20.06 0.50
CA THR A 167 13.75 20.73 0.04
C THR A 167 13.31 21.77 1.07
N GLU A 168 12.38 22.66 0.71
CA GLU A 168 11.83 23.64 1.64
C GLU A 168 10.65 23.08 2.47
N GLY A 169 10.13 21.90 2.10
CA GLY A 169 9.02 21.20 2.76
C GLY A 169 9.37 19.78 3.18
N LYS A 170 8.51 19.19 4.00
CA LYS A 170 8.63 17.80 4.42
C LYS A 170 8.43 16.84 3.24
N ILE A 171 9.11 15.70 3.25
CA ILE A 171 9.02 14.69 2.21
C ILE A 171 8.27 13.46 2.74
N TYR A 172 6.98 13.39 2.45
CA TYR A 172 6.13 12.23 2.76
C TYR A 172 6.03 11.25 1.61
N SER A 173 6.29 11.72 0.40
CA SER A 173 6.21 10.92 -0.81
C SER A 173 7.25 9.80 -0.83
N SER A 174 6.90 8.71 -1.49
CA SER A 174 7.81 7.58 -1.69
C SER A 174 8.61 7.80 -2.98
N PRO A 175 9.94 7.85 -2.92
CA PRO A 175 10.76 8.11 -4.09
C PRO A 175 10.62 6.99 -5.14
N ARG A 176 10.82 7.34 -6.40
CA ARG A 176 10.85 6.44 -7.55
C ARG A 176 12.05 6.75 -8.41
N VAL A 177 12.66 5.71 -8.98
CA VAL A 177 13.72 5.84 -9.98
C VAL A 177 13.19 5.37 -11.32
N ALA A 178 13.34 6.20 -12.34
CA ALA A 178 13.07 5.86 -13.73
C ALA A 178 14.04 6.63 -14.62
N GLU A 179 14.52 6.01 -15.69
CA GLU A 179 15.37 6.64 -16.71
C GLU A 179 16.60 7.38 -16.13
N GLY A 180 17.19 6.85 -15.06
CA GLY A 180 18.35 7.46 -14.39
C GLY A 180 18.04 8.69 -13.53
N HIS A 181 16.75 9.01 -13.33
CA HIS A 181 16.28 10.12 -12.51
C HIS A 181 15.55 9.62 -11.27
N ILE A 182 15.56 10.42 -10.22
CA ILE A 182 14.79 10.19 -8.99
C ILE A 182 13.62 11.17 -8.95
N PHE A 183 12.43 10.63 -8.76
CA PHE A 183 11.18 11.38 -8.64
C PHE A 183 10.64 11.25 -7.23
N PHE A 184 10.32 12.36 -6.61
CA PHE A 184 9.66 12.46 -5.32
C PHE A 184 8.93 13.81 -5.22
N GLY A 185 8.01 13.95 -4.27
CA GLY A 185 7.30 15.20 -4.01
C GLY A 185 7.60 15.71 -2.61
N SER A 186 7.60 17.01 -2.45
CA SER A 186 7.78 17.71 -1.18
C SER A 186 6.55 18.58 -0.86
N ASP A 187 6.35 18.92 0.40
CA ASP A 187 5.24 19.80 0.84
C ASP A 187 5.46 21.28 0.47
N ASP A 188 6.58 21.62 -0.15
CA ASP A 188 6.86 22.95 -0.72
C ASP A 188 6.20 23.19 -2.09
N GLN A 189 5.42 22.22 -2.58
CA GLN A 189 4.68 22.26 -3.84
C GLN A 189 5.54 22.07 -5.10
N ASP A 190 6.78 21.59 -4.98
CA ASP A 190 7.70 21.25 -6.06
C ASP A 190 7.91 19.71 -6.21
#